data_bc59ab8f8a3ee28890e80bdf17b75724
#
_entry.id   bc59ab8f8a3ee28890e80bdf17b75724
#
_cell.length_a   1.000
_cell.length_b   1.000
_cell.length_c   1.000
_cell.angle_alpha   90.00
_cell.angle_beta   90.00
_cell.angle_gamma   90.00
#
_symmetry.space_group_name_H-M   'P 1'
#
loop_
_entity.id
_entity.type
_entity.pdbx_description
1 polymer ?
#
loop_
_entity_poly.entity_id
_entity_poly.type
_entity_poly.pdbx_seq_one_letter_code
_entity_poly.pdbx_strand_id
1 'polypeptide(L)'
;MKHARIAWSGAIQQAVESDGQLLITQGPHKGHRVAFDEVVWLPPLAPVPQARTVIALGLNYADHAKELAFKAPEEPLAFMKGEASLIGHMAFTKRPADVKYMHYECELAVVIGRTARRVKKADAYDF
;
A
#
# COMPACT_ATOMS: atom_id res chain seq x y z
N MET A 1 -14.48 -6.68 0.34
CA MET A 1 -14.07 -7.01 -1.05
C MET A 1 -12.65 -6.53 -1.22
N LYS A 2 -11.75 -7.38 -1.74
CA LYS A 2 -10.35 -7.01 -1.95
C LYS A 2 -10.18 -6.48 -3.37
N HIS A 3 -9.66 -5.28 -3.49
CA HIS A 3 -9.38 -4.62 -4.77
C HIS A 3 -7.92 -4.82 -5.16
N ALA A 4 -7.66 -4.96 -6.46
CA ALA A 4 -6.33 -5.11 -7.03
C ALA A 4 -6.16 -4.19 -8.23
N ARG A 5 -4.94 -3.75 -8.44
CA ARG A 5 -4.48 -3.11 -9.67
C ARG A 5 -3.41 -4.00 -10.29
N ILE A 6 -3.62 -4.37 -11.54
CA ILE A 6 -2.81 -5.38 -12.22
C ILE A 6 -2.45 -4.92 -13.63
N ALA A 7 -1.36 -5.46 -14.18
CA ALA A 7 -1.11 -5.44 -15.62
C ALA A 7 -1.39 -6.84 -16.19
N TRP A 8 -2.25 -6.91 -17.18
CA TRP A 8 -2.63 -8.12 -17.87
C TRP A 8 -3.06 -7.83 -19.33
N SER A 9 -2.68 -8.70 -20.23
CA SER A 9 -3.01 -8.57 -21.68
C SER A 9 -2.66 -7.20 -22.27
N GLY A 10 -1.46 -6.68 -21.89
CA GLY A 10 -0.94 -5.41 -22.41
C GLY A 10 -1.59 -4.14 -21.83
N ALA A 11 -2.46 -4.26 -20.83
CA ALA A 11 -3.15 -3.13 -20.24
C ALA A 11 -3.16 -3.16 -18.70
N ILE A 12 -3.26 -1.97 -18.09
CA ILE A 12 -3.49 -1.85 -16.64
C ILE A 12 -4.99 -2.00 -16.38
N GLN A 13 -5.32 -2.91 -15.46
CA GLN A 13 -6.68 -3.28 -15.12
C GLN A 13 -6.98 -3.03 -13.63
N GLN A 14 -8.23 -2.72 -13.34
CA GLN A 14 -8.77 -2.78 -11.98
C GLN A 14 -9.52 -4.11 -11.82
N ALA A 15 -9.27 -4.80 -10.75
CA ALA A 15 -9.87 -6.08 -10.47
C ALA A 15 -10.31 -6.20 -9.02
N VAL A 16 -11.15 -7.18 -8.74
CA VAL A 16 -11.51 -7.60 -7.39
C VAL A 16 -11.25 -9.09 -7.24
N GLU A 17 -10.86 -9.49 -6.04
CA GLU A 17 -10.76 -10.92 -5.71
C GLU A 17 -12.16 -11.51 -5.57
N SER A 18 -12.41 -12.59 -6.29
CA SER A 18 -13.65 -13.36 -6.27
C SER A 18 -13.36 -14.83 -6.55
N ASP A 19 -13.73 -15.69 -5.61
CA ASP A 19 -13.63 -17.14 -5.73
C ASP A 19 -12.22 -17.65 -6.11
N GLY A 20 -11.18 -17.06 -5.50
CA GLY A 20 -9.79 -17.44 -5.73
C GLY A 20 -9.20 -16.97 -7.06
N GLN A 21 -9.87 -16.06 -7.75
CA GLN A 21 -9.41 -15.43 -8.99
C GLN A 21 -9.58 -13.91 -8.92
N LEU A 22 -9.04 -13.21 -9.90
CA LEU A 22 -9.26 -11.77 -10.11
C LEU A 22 -10.32 -11.56 -11.19
N LEU A 23 -11.42 -10.92 -10.81
CA LEU A 23 -12.43 -10.45 -11.75
C LEU A 23 -12.12 -9.02 -12.17
N ILE A 24 -11.87 -8.79 -13.46
CA ILE A 24 -11.61 -7.46 -14.01
C ILE A 24 -12.90 -6.65 -14.01
N THR A 25 -12.86 -5.47 -13.39
CA THR A 25 -14.06 -4.65 -13.13
C THR A 25 -14.24 -3.50 -14.09
N GLN A 26 -13.19 -3.11 -14.83
CA GLN A 26 -13.21 -1.95 -15.72
C GLN A 26 -12.38 -2.20 -16.98
N GLY A 27 -12.60 -1.38 -18.01
CA GLY A 27 -11.84 -1.39 -19.24
C GLY A 27 -12.29 -2.45 -20.26
N PRO A 28 -11.48 -2.66 -21.31
CA PRO A 28 -11.86 -3.54 -22.44
C PRO A 28 -11.99 -5.02 -22.06
N HIS A 29 -11.38 -5.42 -20.98
CA HIS A 29 -11.42 -6.80 -20.48
C HIS A 29 -12.37 -6.98 -19.29
N LYS A 30 -13.28 -6.05 -19.05
CA LYS A 30 -14.28 -6.15 -17.97
C LYS A 30 -15.03 -7.49 -18.05
N GLY A 31 -15.14 -8.16 -16.91
CA GLY A 31 -15.80 -9.45 -16.77
C GLY A 31 -14.90 -10.67 -16.95
N HIS A 32 -13.67 -10.50 -17.42
CA HIS A 32 -12.70 -11.60 -17.47
C HIS A 32 -12.24 -11.98 -16.06
N ARG A 33 -12.06 -13.28 -15.87
CA ARG A 33 -11.45 -13.86 -14.68
C ARG A 33 -10.04 -14.32 -15.03
N VAL A 34 -9.07 -13.96 -14.20
CA VAL A 34 -7.66 -14.28 -14.40
C VAL A 34 -7.06 -14.86 -13.11
N ALA A 35 -6.13 -15.78 -13.24
CA ALA A 35 -5.46 -16.35 -12.08
C ALA A 35 -4.44 -15.36 -11.49
N PHE A 36 -4.10 -15.55 -10.22
CA PHE A 36 -3.18 -14.66 -9.50
C PHE A 36 -1.75 -14.69 -10.05
N ASP A 37 -1.34 -15.78 -10.65
CA ASP A 37 -0.03 -16.01 -11.25
C ASP A 37 0.06 -15.58 -12.74
N GLU A 38 -1.07 -15.26 -13.36
CA GLU A 38 -1.11 -14.78 -14.75
C GLU A 38 -0.95 -13.27 -14.88
N VAL A 39 -0.83 -12.55 -13.77
CA VAL A 39 -0.83 -11.09 -13.74
C VAL A 39 0.45 -10.51 -13.17
N VAL A 40 0.78 -9.29 -13.57
CA VAL A 40 1.75 -8.47 -12.85
C VAL A 40 0.99 -7.58 -11.88
N TRP A 41 1.22 -7.78 -10.61
CA TRP A 41 0.62 -6.97 -9.55
C TRP A 41 1.26 -5.58 -9.53
N LEU A 42 0.46 -4.56 -9.48
CA LEU A 42 0.89 -3.17 -9.41
C LEU A 42 0.58 -2.59 -8.01
N PRO A 43 1.25 -1.52 -7.61
CA PRO A 43 0.84 -0.79 -6.41
C PRO A 43 -0.65 -0.49 -6.44
N PRO A 44 -1.37 -0.63 -5.32
CA PRO A 44 -2.84 -0.62 -5.29
C PRO A 44 -3.44 0.73 -5.72
N LEU A 45 -2.69 1.81 -5.55
CA LEU A 45 -3.11 3.14 -5.97
C LEU A 45 -2.52 3.48 -7.34
N ALA A 46 -3.36 3.96 -8.26
CA ALA A 46 -2.90 4.45 -9.55
C ALA A 46 -2.02 5.69 -9.39
N PRO A 47 -1.00 5.89 -10.25
CA PRO A 47 -0.37 7.20 -10.36
C PRO A 47 -1.46 8.23 -10.67
N VAL A 48 -1.61 9.21 -9.81
CA VAL A 48 -2.44 10.38 -10.08
C VAL A 48 -1.55 11.54 -10.49
N PRO A 49 -2.01 12.47 -11.33
CA PRO A 49 -1.22 13.64 -11.73
C PRO A 49 -0.76 14.48 -10.54
N GLN A 50 -1.54 14.50 -9.47
CA GLN A 50 -1.16 15.10 -8.19
C GLN A 50 -0.27 14.12 -7.43
N ALA A 51 0.85 14.60 -6.93
CA ALA A 51 1.80 13.81 -6.17
C ALA A 51 1.10 13.05 -5.03
N ARG A 52 1.26 11.74 -5.01
CA ARG A 52 0.83 10.92 -3.88
C ARG A 52 1.81 11.13 -2.74
N THR A 53 1.28 11.39 -1.58
CA THR A 53 2.06 11.38 -0.36
C THR A 53 1.80 10.09 0.39
N VAL A 54 2.85 9.32 0.62
CA VAL A 54 2.82 8.16 1.51
C VAL A 54 3.54 8.57 2.78
N ILE A 55 2.82 8.58 3.88
CA ILE A 55 3.34 8.89 5.20
C ILE A 55 3.37 7.60 6.01
N ALA A 56 4.53 7.26 6.54
CA ALA A 56 4.70 6.17 7.47
C ALA A 56 4.87 6.72 8.90
N LEU A 57 4.46 5.94 9.88
CA LEU A 57 4.57 6.27 11.30
C LEU A 57 5.59 5.33 11.94
N GLY A 58 6.66 5.88 12.51
CA GLY A 58 7.64 5.12 13.26
C GLY A 58 7.20 4.87 14.70
N LEU A 59 7.56 3.70 15.25
CA LEU A 59 7.34 3.31 16.64
C LEU A 59 5.88 3.38 17.12
N ASN A 60 4.94 3.24 16.18
CA ASN A 60 3.50 3.30 16.45
C ASN A 60 2.91 1.97 16.97
N TYR A 61 3.71 0.89 16.98
CA TYR A 61 3.38 -0.39 17.60
C TYR A 61 4.20 -0.57 18.87
N ALA A 62 3.52 -0.73 20.02
CA ALA A 62 4.16 -0.76 21.33
C ALA A 62 5.19 -1.90 21.48
N ASP A 63 4.93 -3.05 20.91
CA ASP A 63 5.83 -4.20 20.98
C ASP A 63 7.11 -3.95 20.18
N HIS A 64 6.99 -3.36 18.99
CA HIS A 64 8.14 -2.98 18.18
C HIS A 64 9.02 -1.93 18.86
N ALA A 65 8.42 -0.95 19.51
CA ALA A 65 9.16 0.04 20.29
C ALA A 65 9.97 -0.62 21.44
N LYS A 66 9.39 -1.63 22.11
CA LYS A 66 10.06 -2.40 23.16
C LYS A 66 11.22 -3.23 22.63
N GLU A 67 11.05 -3.91 21.48
CA GLU A 67 12.10 -4.70 20.83
C GLU A 67 13.34 -3.85 20.50
N LEU A 68 13.14 -2.60 20.12
CA LEU A 68 14.20 -1.65 19.81
C LEU A 68 14.71 -0.87 21.03
N ALA A 69 14.18 -1.15 22.23
CA ALA A 69 14.47 -0.43 23.46
C ALA A 69 14.20 1.09 23.38
N PHE A 70 13.24 1.50 22.56
CA PHE A 70 12.79 2.88 22.46
C PHE A 70 11.56 3.15 23.32
N LYS A 71 11.51 4.34 23.91
CA LYS A 71 10.29 4.86 24.52
C LYS A 71 9.31 5.26 23.41
N ALA A 72 8.05 4.89 23.56
CA ALA A 72 7.01 5.35 22.65
C ALA A 72 7.01 6.88 22.57
N PRO A 73 7.01 7.48 21.37
CA PRO A 73 7.02 8.92 21.21
C PRO A 73 5.69 9.54 21.71
N GLU A 74 5.76 10.72 22.31
CA GLU A 74 4.58 11.48 22.74
C GLU A 74 3.81 12.06 21.55
N GLU A 75 4.53 12.44 20.50
CA GLU A 75 3.99 12.91 19.23
C GLU A 75 4.28 11.86 18.14
N PRO A 76 3.41 11.72 17.12
CA PRO A 76 3.64 10.77 16.02
C PRO A 76 4.96 11.05 15.30
N LEU A 77 5.84 10.06 15.25
CA LEU A 77 7.04 10.11 14.43
C LEU A 77 6.66 9.78 12.98
N ALA A 78 6.44 10.82 12.19
CA ALA A 78 6.00 10.68 10.81
C ALA A 78 7.15 10.93 9.82
N PHE A 79 7.24 10.10 8.76
CA PHE A 79 8.19 10.29 7.68
C PHE A 79 7.55 9.93 6.33
N MET A 80 8.11 10.47 5.26
CA MET A 80 7.59 10.24 3.91
C MET A 80 8.28 9.06 3.23
N LYS A 81 7.50 8.26 2.54
CA LYS A 81 7.96 7.26 1.57
C LYS A 81 7.81 7.82 0.17
N GLY A 82 8.87 7.80 -0.62
CA GLY A 82 8.83 8.21 -2.02
C GLY A 82 8.00 7.24 -2.88
N GLU A 83 7.42 7.72 -3.96
CA GLU A 83 6.60 6.90 -4.86
C GLU A 83 7.37 5.70 -5.43
N ALA A 84 8.67 5.87 -5.70
CA ALA A 84 9.55 4.80 -6.17
C ALA A 84 9.76 3.66 -5.15
N SER A 85 9.37 3.84 -3.89
CA SER A 85 9.40 2.78 -2.87
C SER A 85 8.19 1.86 -2.89
N LEU A 86 7.16 2.16 -3.69
CA LEU A 86 5.95 1.36 -3.79
C LEU A 86 6.13 0.23 -4.79
N ILE A 87 5.85 -0.98 -4.36
CA ILE A 87 5.88 -2.18 -5.20
C ILE A 87 4.50 -2.88 -5.19
N GLY A 88 4.26 -3.73 -6.16
CA GLY A 88 3.06 -4.54 -6.21
C GLY A 88 3.11 -5.73 -5.24
N HIS A 89 1.96 -6.34 -5.03
CA HIS A 89 1.85 -7.60 -4.31
C HIS A 89 2.73 -8.68 -4.95
N MET A 90 3.32 -9.56 -4.16
CA MET A 90 4.24 -10.62 -4.61
C MET A 90 5.53 -10.13 -5.31
N ALA A 91 5.80 -8.83 -5.32
CA ALA A 91 7.07 -8.31 -5.82
C ALA A 91 8.20 -8.50 -4.78
N PHE A 92 9.44 -8.45 -5.27
CA PHE A 92 10.63 -8.67 -4.45
C PHE A 92 11.36 -7.36 -4.20
N THR A 93 11.83 -7.18 -2.98
CA THR A 93 12.85 -6.18 -2.64
C THR A 93 14.22 -6.82 -2.59
N LYS A 94 15.23 -6.10 -3.00
CA LYS A 94 16.62 -6.56 -2.94
C LYS A 94 17.36 -5.81 -1.84
N ARG A 95 17.81 -6.54 -0.83
CA ARG A 95 18.71 -5.98 0.18
C ARG A 95 20.08 -5.72 -0.46
N PRO A 96 20.66 -4.50 -0.33
CA PRO A 96 22.03 -4.24 -0.76
C PRO A 96 23.03 -5.16 -0.05
N ALA A 97 24.12 -5.51 -0.74
CA ALA A 97 25.09 -6.51 -0.23
C ALA A 97 25.83 -6.04 1.03
N ASP A 98 26.03 -4.74 1.17
CA ASP A 98 26.72 -4.09 2.29
C ASP A 98 25.82 -3.83 3.51
N VAL A 99 24.51 -4.01 3.37
CA VAL A 99 23.54 -3.83 4.47
C VAL A 99 23.45 -5.11 5.29
N LYS A 100 23.82 -5.02 6.57
CA LYS A 100 23.79 -6.16 7.50
C LYS A 100 22.39 -6.46 8.02
N TYR A 101 21.60 -5.43 8.27
CA TYR A 101 20.25 -5.54 8.83
C TYR A 101 19.25 -4.87 7.90
N MET A 102 18.09 -5.48 7.76
CA MET A 102 16.92 -4.92 7.08
C MET A 102 15.69 -5.29 7.90
N HIS A 103 14.97 -4.29 8.34
CA HIS A 103 13.70 -4.49 9.01
C HIS A 103 12.60 -4.66 7.98
N TYR A 104 11.65 -5.53 8.25
CA TYR A 104 10.39 -5.65 7.55
C TYR A 104 9.28 -5.40 8.57
N GLU A 105 8.26 -4.68 8.17
CA GLU A 105 7.20 -4.23 9.07
C GLU A 105 5.85 -4.44 8.36
N CYS A 106 4.96 -5.21 9.01
CA CYS A 106 3.59 -5.38 8.55
C CYS A 106 2.72 -4.35 9.24
N GLU A 107 2.28 -3.35 8.51
CA GLU A 107 1.51 -2.24 9.05
C GLU A 107 0.13 -2.11 8.40
N LEU A 108 -0.82 -1.58 9.16
CA LEU A 108 -2.12 -1.20 8.63
C LEU A 108 -1.97 0.07 7.78
N ALA A 109 -2.25 -0.05 6.49
CA ALA A 109 -2.29 1.09 5.59
C ALA A 109 -3.69 1.70 5.54
N VAL A 110 -3.78 3.01 5.78
CA VAL A 110 -5.03 3.78 5.66
C VAL A 110 -4.95 4.64 4.41
N VAL A 111 -5.96 4.53 3.54
CA VAL A 111 -6.07 5.35 2.33
C VAL A 111 -7.02 6.50 2.59
N ILE A 112 -6.51 7.73 2.49
CA ILE A 112 -7.34 8.93 2.62
C ILE A 112 -8.18 9.08 1.34
N GLY A 113 -9.49 8.97 1.47
CA GLY A 113 -10.43 8.91 0.35
C GLY A 113 -10.81 10.26 -0.24
N ARG A 114 -10.63 11.36 0.49
CA ARG A 114 -10.90 12.72 0.03
C ARG A 114 -9.95 13.73 0.67
N THR A 115 -9.82 14.91 0.10
CA THR A 115 -8.93 15.95 0.63
C THR A 115 -9.22 16.24 2.09
N ALA A 116 -8.21 16.07 2.95
CA ALA A 116 -8.27 16.27 4.38
C ALA A 116 -7.35 17.44 4.80
N ARG A 117 -7.90 18.43 5.49
CA ARG A 117 -7.13 19.54 6.05
C ARG A 117 -7.77 20.04 7.32
N ARG A 118 -7.00 20.14 8.41
CA ARG A 118 -7.47 20.59 9.73
C ARG A 118 -8.71 19.83 10.23
N VAL A 119 -8.73 18.53 9.97
CA VAL A 119 -9.81 17.63 10.35
C VAL A 119 -9.82 17.46 11.86
N LYS A 120 -10.98 17.57 12.48
CA LYS A 120 -11.14 17.26 13.91
C LYS A 120 -11.08 15.75 14.12
N LYS A 121 -10.57 15.31 15.27
CA LYS A 121 -10.47 13.89 15.60
C LYS A 121 -11.81 13.15 15.46
N ALA A 122 -12.91 13.79 15.84
CA ALA A 122 -14.26 13.22 15.74
C ALA A 122 -14.68 12.91 14.30
N ASP A 123 -14.16 13.67 13.33
CA ASP A 123 -14.55 13.59 11.91
C ASP A 123 -13.52 12.79 11.07
N ALA A 124 -12.51 12.19 11.72
CA ALA A 124 -11.38 11.56 11.00
C ALA A 124 -11.80 10.41 10.09
N TYR A 125 -12.83 9.66 10.47
CA TYR A 125 -13.33 8.52 9.68
C TYR A 125 -14.21 8.92 8.48
N ASP A 126 -14.50 10.20 8.33
CA ASP A 126 -15.27 10.71 7.18
C ASP A 126 -14.37 10.97 5.96
N PHE A 127 -13.09 10.81 6.09
CA PHE A 127 -12.07 11.11 5.09
C PHE A 127 -11.32 9.86 4.67
#